data_7a907804dd39e451722916ecbd18f395
#
_entry.id   7a907804dd39e451722916ecbd18f395
#
_cell.length_a   1.000
_cell.length_b   1.000
_cell.length_c   1.000
_cell.angle_alpha   90.00
_cell.angle_beta   90.00
_cell.angle_gamma   90.00
#
_symmetry.space_group_name_H-M   'P 1'
#
loop_
_entity.id
_entity.type
_entity.pdbx_description
1 polymer ?
#
loop_
_entity_poly.entity_id
_entity_poly.type
_entity_poly.pdbx_seq_one_letter_code
_entity_poly.pdbx_strand_id
1 'polypeptide(L)'
;MGKKLLIVNTYANLWSTGRIAAEIGEIAVKHGWQCYFAYASESNLCSCEEIRINKSVISYIIHTYLFSRILNLKGFGSWIETKLFIRKIKKIAPDIIHLHNIHQNFLNLPLLFSFLKKAGIPVIWTLHDCWAVTGGCTHFVYNKCENWKTGCYRCPRCGNSDTGGELKGVFRTMPWVLRKKEAYITSVPNLTFVTVSEWLSGVVRSSVVGSVPVQVISNGVDSTRFYPRTDIQAIKQKYGCGNRFMIVGVSSHWSASKGLYDYYKLRELLPADQFVVVLVGITSEQKNNIPDGIIGVERTENLDELALIYSAADVVTSL
;
A
#
# COMPACT_ATOMS: atom_id res chain seq x y z
N MET A 1 14.32 30.70 -3.10
CA MET A 1 14.32 29.31 -3.60
C MET A 1 13.01 28.64 -3.16
N GLY A 2 12.38 27.88 -4.05
CA GLY A 2 11.15 27.14 -3.69
C GLY A 2 11.44 26.07 -2.64
N LYS A 3 10.43 25.72 -1.82
CA LYS A 3 10.51 24.62 -0.86
C LYS A 3 10.71 23.28 -1.58
N LYS A 4 11.42 22.35 -0.95
CA LYS A 4 11.76 21.03 -1.52
C LYS A 4 11.05 19.91 -0.76
N LEU A 5 10.31 19.08 -1.48
CA LEU A 5 9.67 17.88 -0.97
C LEU A 5 10.40 16.65 -1.50
N LEU A 6 10.77 15.71 -0.61
CA LEU A 6 11.25 14.40 -0.98
C LEU A 6 10.22 13.34 -0.60
N ILE A 7 9.63 12.69 -1.58
CA ILE A 7 8.72 11.55 -1.39
C ILE A 7 9.51 10.25 -1.51
N VAL A 8 9.23 9.27 -0.65
CA VAL A 8 9.85 7.95 -0.68
C VAL A 8 8.78 6.86 -0.68
N ASN A 9 8.73 6.06 -1.73
CA ASN A 9 7.81 4.93 -1.86
C ASN A 9 8.48 3.77 -2.61
N THR A 10 7.89 2.59 -2.59
CA THR A 10 8.38 1.44 -3.36
C THR A 10 8.24 1.64 -4.87
N TYR A 11 7.11 2.15 -5.32
CA TYR A 11 6.75 2.41 -6.72
C TYR A 11 6.45 3.90 -6.92
N ALA A 12 6.82 4.46 -8.06
CA ALA A 12 6.45 5.83 -8.43
C ALA A 12 5.29 5.80 -9.43
N ASN A 13 4.17 6.42 -9.07
CA ASN A 13 2.94 6.54 -9.88
C ASN A 13 2.41 5.18 -10.41
N LEU A 14 2.66 4.12 -9.67
CA LEU A 14 2.14 2.77 -9.97
C LEU A 14 1.46 2.20 -8.73
N TRP A 15 0.48 1.35 -8.95
CA TRP A 15 -0.36 0.77 -7.90
C TRP A 15 -1.05 1.85 -7.05
N SER A 16 -1.83 1.45 -6.02
CA SER A 16 -2.61 2.40 -5.21
C SER A 16 -1.73 3.42 -4.48
N THR A 17 -0.76 2.95 -3.70
CA THR A 17 0.08 3.81 -2.86
C THR A 17 1.05 4.68 -3.65
N GLY A 18 1.55 4.17 -4.79
CA GLY A 18 2.42 4.94 -5.68
C GLY A 18 1.70 6.07 -6.40
N ARG A 19 0.43 5.88 -6.76
CA ARG A 19 -0.41 6.93 -7.36
C ARG A 19 -0.74 8.02 -6.34
N ILE A 20 -1.19 7.65 -5.14
CA ILE A 20 -1.45 8.62 -4.07
C ILE A 20 -0.21 9.48 -3.78
N ALA A 21 0.94 8.83 -3.67
CA ALA A 21 2.20 9.54 -3.42
C ALA A 21 2.58 10.47 -4.58
N ALA A 22 2.37 10.06 -5.83
CA ALA A 22 2.63 10.89 -7.02
C ALA A 22 1.68 12.08 -7.12
N GLU A 23 0.39 11.89 -6.86
CA GLU A 23 -0.60 12.96 -6.83
C GLU A 23 -0.27 14.03 -5.78
N ILE A 24 0.20 13.63 -4.58
CA ILE A 24 0.72 14.57 -3.58
C ILE A 24 1.90 15.36 -4.13
N GLY A 25 2.83 14.70 -4.84
CA GLY A 25 3.95 15.35 -5.49
C GLY A 25 3.54 16.34 -6.57
N GLU A 26 2.56 15.98 -7.41
CA GLU A 26 2.01 16.85 -8.44
C GLU A 26 1.35 18.09 -7.85
N ILE A 27 0.59 17.94 -6.77
CA ILE A 27 0.00 19.06 -6.05
C ILE A 27 1.09 19.97 -5.49
N ALA A 28 2.15 19.43 -4.90
CA ALA A 28 3.27 20.20 -4.41
C ALA A 28 3.94 21.00 -5.53
N VAL A 29 4.18 20.39 -6.71
CA VAL A 29 4.73 21.06 -7.89
C VAL A 29 3.82 22.19 -8.37
N LYS A 30 2.51 21.97 -8.45
CA LYS A 30 1.52 23.01 -8.80
C LYS A 30 1.54 24.21 -7.83
N HIS A 31 1.95 23.99 -6.58
CA HIS A 31 2.12 25.04 -5.56
C HIS A 31 3.55 25.60 -5.49
N GLY A 32 4.37 25.37 -6.50
CA GLY A 32 5.71 25.94 -6.63
C GLY A 32 6.80 25.24 -5.80
N TRP A 33 6.55 24.00 -5.31
CA TRP A 33 7.57 23.21 -4.65
C TRP A 33 8.42 22.47 -5.68
N GLN A 34 9.69 22.30 -5.37
CA GLN A 34 10.54 21.35 -6.08
C GLN A 34 10.32 19.93 -5.47
N CYS A 35 9.75 19.03 -6.26
CA CYS A 35 9.43 17.67 -5.81
C CYS A 35 10.46 16.66 -6.33
N TYR A 36 10.94 15.80 -5.42
CA TYR A 36 11.79 14.65 -5.69
C TYR A 36 11.04 13.40 -5.30
N PHE A 37 10.99 12.39 -6.18
CA PHE A 37 10.35 11.13 -5.90
C PHE A 37 11.38 10.00 -5.90
N ALA A 38 11.69 9.45 -4.73
CA ALA A 38 12.59 8.33 -4.55
C ALA A 38 11.82 7.00 -4.53
N TYR A 39 12.19 6.07 -5.41
CA TYR A 39 11.51 4.78 -5.56
C TYR A 39 12.50 3.62 -5.70
N ALA A 40 11.97 2.39 -5.51
CA ALA A 40 12.78 1.17 -5.52
C ALA A 40 12.65 0.37 -6.81
N SER A 41 11.42 0.09 -7.24
CA SER A 41 11.13 -0.90 -8.29
C SER A 41 10.88 -0.26 -9.64
N GLU A 42 9.69 0.28 -9.85
CA GLU A 42 9.22 0.78 -11.14
C GLU A 42 8.63 2.18 -11.00
N SER A 43 8.68 2.93 -12.09
CA SER A 43 8.10 4.26 -12.23
C SER A 43 7.26 4.35 -13.49
N ASN A 44 6.15 5.09 -13.38
CA ASN A 44 5.36 5.54 -14.51
C ASN A 44 5.24 7.05 -14.46
N LEU A 45 6.26 7.74 -14.95
CA LEU A 45 6.44 9.19 -15.05
C LEU A 45 5.52 10.03 -14.14
N CYS A 46 6.10 10.82 -13.26
CA CYS A 46 5.40 11.83 -12.48
C CYS A 46 6.07 13.19 -12.67
N SER A 47 5.43 14.27 -12.23
CA SER A 47 5.95 15.63 -12.33
C SER A 47 7.16 15.92 -11.43
N CYS A 48 7.54 14.95 -10.58
CA CYS A 48 8.68 15.07 -9.68
C CYS A 48 9.98 14.60 -10.34
N GLU A 49 11.12 15.10 -9.87
CA GLU A 49 12.43 14.56 -10.24
C GLU A 49 12.61 13.15 -9.65
N GLU A 50 12.80 12.15 -10.51
CA GLU A 50 12.84 10.76 -10.13
C GLU A 50 14.21 10.31 -9.61
N ILE A 51 14.20 9.56 -8.49
CA ILE A 51 15.40 9.01 -7.86
C ILE A 51 15.22 7.51 -7.67
N ARG A 52 15.80 6.70 -8.51
CA ARG A 52 15.84 5.24 -8.29
C ARG A 52 16.86 4.92 -7.18
N ILE A 53 16.37 4.30 -6.09
CA ILE A 53 17.19 3.96 -4.90
C ILE A 53 17.98 2.70 -5.16
N ASN A 54 17.30 1.60 -5.49
CA ASN A 54 17.93 0.30 -5.69
C ASN A 54 18.22 0.07 -7.18
N LYS A 55 19.51 0.06 -7.54
CA LYS A 55 19.97 -0.23 -8.90
C LYS A 55 20.69 -1.58 -9.01
N SER A 56 21.00 -2.23 -7.87
CA SER A 56 21.75 -3.47 -7.83
C SER A 56 20.84 -4.68 -7.66
N VAL A 57 20.77 -5.52 -8.68
CA VAL A 57 20.03 -6.80 -8.64
C VAL A 57 20.61 -7.72 -7.54
N ILE A 58 21.94 -7.74 -7.36
CA ILE A 58 22.61 -8.56 -6.34
C ILE A 58 22.17 -8.14 -4.94
N SER A 59 22.18 -6.83 -4.67
CA SER A 59 21.75 -6.31 -3.37
C SER A 59 20.27 -6.63 -3.09
N TYR A 60 19.41 -6.52 -4.09
CA TYR A 60 18.01 -6.90 -3.99
C TYR A 60 17.84 -8.40 -3.69
N ILE A 61 18.60 -9.26 -4.37
CA ILE A 61 18.59 -10.71 -4.14
C ILE A 61 19.03 -11.02 -2.70
N ILE A 62 20.15 -10.46 -2.25
CA ILE A 62 20.66 -10.67 -0.89
C ILE A 62 19.63 -10.19 0.15
N HIS A 63 19.06 -9.00 -0.02
CA HIS A 63 18.07 -8.48 0.91
C HIS A 63 16.81 -9.35 0.93
N THR A 64 16.32 -9.77 -0.24
CA THR A 64 15.09 -10.56 -0.35
C THR A 64 15.28 -11.98 0.17
N TYR A 65 16.30 -12.69 -0.28
CA TYR A 65 16.47 -14.10 0.05
C TYR A 65 17.13 -14.31 1.41
N LEU A 66 18.26 -13.65 1.69
CA LEU A 66 18.95 -13.85 2.96
C LEU A 66 18.22 -13.12 4.10
N PHE A 67 18.09 -11.78 3.99
CA PHE A 67 17.54 -11.01 5.10
C PHE A 67 16.04 -11.25 5.29
N SER A 68 15.22 -11.20 4.24
CA SER A 68 13.78 -11.27 4.39
C SER A 68 13.24 -12.70 4.48
N ARG A 69 13.66 -13.62 3.59
CA ARG A 69 13.12 -14.97 3.54
C ARG A 69 13.77 -15.95 4.51
N ILE A 70 15.08 -15.87 4.73
CA ILE A 70 15.77 -16.79 5.66
C ILE A 70 15.74 -16.22 7.06
N LEU A 71 16.28 -15.01 7.25
CA LEU A 71 16.47 -14.41 8.57
C LEU A 71 15.22 -13.71 9.14
N ASN A 72 14.18 -13.48 8.36
CA ASN A 72 13.02 -12.64 8.72
C ASN A 72 13.40 -11.21 9.18
N LEU A 73 14.45 -10.64 8.61
CA LEU A 73 14.97 -9.32 8.94
C LEU A 73 14.65 -8.30 7.85
N LYS A 74 13.36 -8.14 7.51
CA LYS A 74 12.91 -7.13 6.54
C LYS A 74 13.33 -5.73 6.97
N GLY A 75 13.88 -4.97 6.02
CA GLY A 75 14.37 -3.62 6.29
C GLY A 75 15.76 -3.56 6.94
N PHE A 76 16.50 -4.65 7.03
CA PHE A 76 17.86 -4.68 7.60
C PHE A 76 18.96 -4.97 6.57
N GLY A 77 18.64 -5.22 5.29
CA GLY A 77 19.57 -5.30 4.17
C GLY A 77 19.80 -3.96 3.48
N SER A 78 20.27 -3.97 2.21
CA SER A 78 20.44 -2.78 1.35
C SER A 78 21.25 -1.62 1.96
N TRP A 79 22.37 -1.93 2.62
CA TRP A 79 23.20 -0.92 3.31
C TRP A 79 23.83 0.09 2.33
N ILE A 80 24.38 -0.41 1.21
CA ILE A 80 25.08 0.42 0.23
C ILE A 80 24.10 1.39 -0.41
N GLU A 81 22.99 0.88 -0.90
CA GLU A 81 21.92 1.67 -1.54
C GLU A 81 21.38 2.75 -0.60
N THR A 82 21.17 2.38 0.67
CA THR A 82 20.69 3.34 1.68
C THR A 82 21.74 4.40 1.98
N LYS A 83 23.03 4.05 2.09
CA LYS A 83 24.11 5.04 2.25
C LYS A 83 24.20 5.99 1.05
N LEU A 84 24.11 5.48 -0.17
CA LEU A 84 24.10 6.28 -1.38
C LEU A 84 22.86 7.19 -1.45
N PHE A 85 21.71 6.68 -1.07
CA PHE A 85 20.47 7.44 -0.99
C PHE A 85 20.57 8.57 0.05
N ILE A 86 21.10 8.29 1.25
CA ILE A 86 21.33 9.33 2.27
C ILE A 86 22.27 10.45 1.75
N ARG A 87 23.32 10.09 0.97
CA ARG A 87 24.17 11.12 0.33
C ARG A 87 23.36 12.01 -0.64
N LYS A 88 22.42 11.41 -1.40
CA LYS A 88 21.52 12.18 -2.27
C LYS A 88 20.59 13.08 -1.47
N ILE A 89 19.99 12.58 -0.38
CA ILE A 89 19.13 13.38 0.51
C ILE A 89 19.90 14.62 1.01
N LYS A 90 21.14 14.42 1.46
CA LYS A 90 22.01 15.52 1.93
C LYS A 90 22.28 16.55 0.82
N LYS A 91 22.46 16.11 -0.44
CA LYS A 91 22.69 17.01 -1.59
C LYS A 91 21.42 17.77 -1.98
N ILE A 92 20.27 17.11 -1.94
CA ILE A 92 18.97 17.72 -2.22
C ILE A 92 18.62 18.74 -1.14
N ALA A 93 18.93 18.44 0.13
CA ALA A 93 18.56 19.20 1.30
C ALA A 93 17.04 19.52 1.32
N PRO A 94 16.16 18.50 1.39
CA PRO A 94 14.73 18.71 1.35
C PRO A 94 14.24 19.41 2.62
N ASP A 95 13.21 20.24 2.49
CA ASP A 95 12.54 20.89 3.63
C ASP A 95 11.60 19.91 4.34
N ILE A 96 11.07 18.93 3.63
CA ILE A 96 10.19 17.86 4.16
C ILE A 96 10.55 16.54 3.49
N ILE A 97 10.56 15.45 4.28
CA ILE A 97 10.63 14.07 3.79
C ILE A 97 9.27 13.41 4.02
N HIS A 98 8.64 12.90 2.97
CA HIS A 98 7.37 12.20 3.03
C HIS A 98 7.57 10.72 2.71
N LEU A 99 7.46 9.87 3.72
CA LEU A 99 7.57 8.43 3.61
C LEU A 99 6.19 7.80 3.36
N HIS A 100 6.14 6.80 2.49
CA HIS A 100 4.98 5.94 2.27
C HIS A 100 5.37 4.48 2.53
N ASN A 101 5.22 3.57 1.55
CA ASN A 101 5.61 2.17 1.73
C ASN A 101 7.13 1.99 1.57
N ILE A 102 7.83 1.78 2.68
CA ILE A 102 9.29 1.61 2.73
C ILE A 102 9.72 0.17 3.08
N HIS A 103 8.80 -0.79 3.07
CA HIS A 103 8.99 -2.14 3.61
C HIS A 103 9.41 -3.21 2.59
N GLN A 104 9.61 -2.87 1.30
CA GLN A 104 9.90 -3.84 0.25
C GLN A 104 11.41 -3.99 -0.07
N ASN A 105 12.21 -4.38 0.91
CA ASN A 105 13.60 -4.85 0.70
C ASN A 105 14.53 -3.91 -0.07
N PHE A 106 14.37 -2.61 0.03
CA PHE A 106 15.19 -1.63 -0.70
C PHE A 106 15.89 -0.60 0.19
N LEU A 107 15.49 -0.50 1.45
CA LEU A 107 16.08 0.40 2.44
C LEU A 107 16.57 -0.36 3.67
N ASN A 108 17.64 0.14 4.27
CA ASN A 108 18.11 -0.27 5.58
C ASN A 108 17.53 0.70 6.62
N LEU A 109 16.58 0.22 7.43
CA LEU A 109 15.90 1.03 8.44
C LEU A 109 16.87 1.63 9.47
N PRO A 110 17.79 0.85 10.08
CA PRO A 110 18.76 1.40 11.02
C PRO A 110 19.52 2.62 10.48
N LEU A 111 20.00 2.55 9.24
CA LEU A 111 20.75 3.63 8.62
C LEU A 111 19.85 4.83 8.30
N LEU A 112 18.66 4.57 7.73
CA LEU A 112 17.72 5.63 7.38
C LEU A 112 17.25 6.39 8.63
N PHE A 113 16.76 5.69 9.63
CA PHE A 113 16.23 6.32 10.84
C PHE A 113 17.33 6.98 11.68
N SER A 114 18.55 6.41 11.74
CA SER A 114 19.70 7.08 12.36
C SER A 114 20.06 8.41 11.65
N PHE A 115 19.90 8.46 10.34
CA PHE A 115 20.06 9.72 9.60
C PHE A 115 18.92 10.68 9.89
N LEU A 116 17.65 10.26 9.80
CA LEU A 116 16.47 11.11 10.04
C LEU A 116 16.50 11.73 11.45
N LYS A 117 16.87 10.93 12.46
CA LYS A 117 17.06 11.41 13.84
C LYS A 117 18.01 12.61 13.95
N LYS A 118 19.09 12.60 13.16
CA LYS A 118 20.15 13.61 13.21
C LYS A 118 19.91 14.79 12.26
N ALA A 119 19.11 14.58 11.23
CA ALA A 119 18.95 15.54 10.13
C ALA A 119 18.10 16.76 10.54
N GLY A 120 17.24 16.65 11.56
CA GLY A 120 16.34 17.72 11.97
C GLY A 120 15.25 18.07 10.95
N ILE A 121 15.18 17.35 9.84
CA ILE A 121 14.19 17.55 8.77
C ILE A 121 12.84 17.00 9.24
N PRO A 122 11.72 17.75 9.08
CA PRO A 122 10.38 17.22 9.30
C PRO A 122 10.11 15.98 8.45
N VAL A 123 9.59 14.93 9.08
CA VAL A 123 9.26 13.67 8.44
C VAL A 123 7.76 13.40 8.59
N ILE A 124 7.07 13.26 7.49
CA ILE A 124 5.70 12.75 7.44
C ILE A 124 5.79 11.30 6.98
N TRP A 125 5.10 10.39 7.65
CA TRP A 125 5.00 9.01 7.20
C TRP A 125 3.55 8.60 7.07
N THR A 126 3.06 8.55 5.82
CA THR A 126 1.71 8.05 5.52
C THR A 126 1.70 6.53 5.56
N LEU A 127 0.91 5.99 6.49
CA LEU A 127 0.72 4.57 6.67
C LEU A 127 -0.49 4.08 5.86
N HIS A 128 -0.24 3.14 4.94
CA HIS A 128 -1.26 2.50 4.12
C HIS A 128 -1.57 1.07 4.60
N ASP A 129 -0.77 0.56 5.50
CA ASP A 129 -0.87 -0.77 6.09
C ASP A 129 -0.30 -0.80 7.52
N CYS A 130 -0.29 -1.97 8.14
CA CYS A 130 0.12 -2.15 9.53
C CYS A 130 1.61 -2.51 9.71
N TRP A 131 2.44 -2.46 8.67
CA TRP A 131 3.83 -2.90 8.77
C TRP A 131 4.66 -2.11 9.79
N ALA A 132 4.43 -0.83 9.92
CA ALA A 132 5.16 0.02 10.88
C ALA A 132 4.97 -0.43 12.33
N VAL A 133 3.78 -0.95 12.66
CA VAL A 133 3.35 -1.31 14.03
C VAL A 133 3.48 -2.80 14.35
N THR A 134 3.92 -3.62 13.40
CA THR A 134 4.08 -5.09 13.55
C THR A 134 5.54 -5.51 13.42
N GLY A 135 5.86 -6.74 13.77
CA GLY A 135 7.18 -7.32 13.51
C GLY A 135 7.52 -7.48 12.02
N GLY A 136 6.53 -7.55 11.15
CA GLY A 136 6.75 -7.73 9.70
C GLY A 136 5.48 -7.92 8.86
N CYS A 137 4.30 -8.02 9.48
CA CYS A 137 3.03 -8.16 8.77
C CYS A 137 2.54 -6.82 8.25
N THR A 138 1.98 -6.80 7.05
CA THR A 138 1.22 -5.65 6.51
C THR A 138 -0.24 -5.71 6.94
N HIS A 139 -0.78 -6.94 7.09
CA HIS A 139 -2.17 -7.20 7.47
C HIS A 139 -2.24 -8.28 8.53
N PHE A 140 -2.83 -7.98 9.68
CA PHE A 140 -3.02 -8.93 10.78
C PHE A 140 -4.49 -9.26 11.05
N VAL A 141 -5.41 -8.46 10.52
CA VAL A 141 -6.86 -8.53 10.82
C VAL A 141 -7.45 -9.87 10.38
N TYR A 142 -7.16 -10.29 9.16
CA TYR A 142 -7.64 -11.57 8.61
C TYR A 142 -7.28 -12.77 9.52
N ASN A 143 -6.11 -12.73 10.14
CA ASN A 143 -5.66 -13.78 11.07
C ASN A 143 -6.10 -13.53 12.52
N LYS A 144 -6.89 -12.49 12.79
CA LYS A 144 -7.34 -12.09 14.13
C LYS A 144 -6.16 -12.01 15.14
N CYS A 145 -5.00 -11.56 14.67
CA CYS A 145 -3.77 -11.55 15.47
C CYS A 145 -3.68 -10.28 16.31
N GLU A 146 -3.57 -10.44 17.63
CA GLU A 146 -3.40 -9.35 18.60
C GLU A 146 -1.96 -9.22 19.12
N ASN A 147 -1.04 -10.08 18.67
CA ASN A 147 0.34 -10.14 19.18
C ASN A 147 1.16 -8.85 18.94
N TRP A 148 0.78 -8.03 17.98
CA TRP A 148 1.42 -6.74 17.70
C TRP A 148 1.30 -5.76 18.88
N LYS A 149 0.25 -5.86 19.68
CA LYS A 149 0.05 -5.03 20.89
C LYS A 149 1.09 -5.31 21.98
N THR A 150 1.58 -6.53 22.06
CA THR A 150 2.47 -7.02 23.13
C THR A 150 3.89 -7.35 22.67
N GLY A 151 4.26 -7.05 21.41
CA GLY A 151 5.61 -7.22 20.91
C GLY A 151 5.84 -8.39 19.95
N CYS A 152 4.78 -8.97 19.38
CA CYS A 152 4.85 -10.10 18.43
C CYS A 152 5.52 -11.37 18.96
N TYR A 153 5.49 -11.62 20.27
CA TYR A 153 6.20 -12.75 20.91
C TYR A 153 5.73 -14.14 20.46
N ARG A 154 4.45 -14.29 20.18
CA ARG A 154 3.84 -15.55 19.75
C ARG A 154 3.35 -15.47 18.31
N CYS A 155 4.19 -14.96 17.40
CA CYS A 155 3.83 -14.84 15.99
C CYS A 155 3.40 -16.21 15.44
N PRO A 156 2.14 -16.36 14.96
CA PRO A 156 1.61 -17.63 14.43
C PRO A 156 2.25 -18.00 13.09
N ARG A 157 3.18 -17.19 12.57
CA ARG A 157 3.76 -17.34 11.22
C ARG A 157 2.67 -17.55 10.17
N CYS A 158 1.80 -16.59 10.06
CA CYS A 158 0.74 -16.61 9.06
C CYS A 158 1.34 -16.65 7.66
N GLY A 159 1.70 -17.85 7.21
CA GLY A 159 2.38 -18.10 5.94
C GLY A 159 1.44 -18.16 4.74
N ASN A 160 0.22 -17.64 4.85
CA ASN A 160 -0.71 -17.57 3.74
C ASN A 160 -0.30 -16.48 2.77
N SER A 161 -0.22 -16.81 1.48
CA SER A 161 -0.07 -15.86 0.38
C SER A 161 -1.09 -14.72 0.45
N ASP A 162 -2.29 -15.03 0.94
CA ASP A 162 -3.44 -14.12 1.04
C ASP A 162 -3.31 -13.07 2.15
N THR A 163 -2.42 -13.27 3.13
CA THR A 163 -2.18 -12.35 4.24
C THR A 163 -0.91 -11.52 4.08
N GLY A 164 -0.44 -11.41 2.84
CA GLY A 164 0.83 -10.75 2.54
C GLY A 164 2.04 -11.67 2.70
N GLY A 165 1.83 -12.99 2.80
CA GLY A 165 2.81 -14.11 2.57
C GLY A 165 4.21 -14.00 3.15
N GLU A 166 4.43 -13.12 4.08
CA GLU A 166 5.71 -12.45 4.27
C GLU A 166 6.56 -13.01 5.40
N LEU A 167 6.02 -13.94 6.19
CA LEU A 167 6.73 -14.48 7.35
C LEU A 167 7.18 -15.93 7.14
N LYS A 168 7.80 -16.19 5.99
CA LYS A 168 8.32 -17.53 5.62
C LYS A 168 9.71 -17.83 6.21
N GLY A 169 10.34 -16.89 6.91
CA GLY A 169 11.69 -17.04 7.43
C GLY A 169 11.82 -18.16 8.46
N VAL A 170 13.01 -18.78 8.48
CA VAL A 170 13.35 -19.88 9.39
C VAL A 170 13.38 -19.40 10.85
N PHE A 171 13.85 -18.17 11.07
CA PHE A 171 14.07 -17.62 12.41
C PHE A 171 12.86 -16.82 12.92
N ARG A 172 12.58 -16.93 14.21
CA ARG A 172 11.51 -16.19 14.89
C ARG A 172 12.00 -14.82 15.38
N THR A 173 12.35 -13.94 14.47
CA THR A 173 12.95 -12.63 14.76
C THR A 173 11.94 -11.50 14.96
N MET A 174 10.64 -11.76 14.78
CA MET A 174 9.59 -10.73 14.80
C MET A 174 9.55 -9.88 16.08
N PRO A 175 9.71 -10.41 17.30
CA PRO A 175 9.77 -9.61 18.51
C PRO A 175 10.98 -8.66 18.51
N TRP A 176 12.11 -9.14 18.06
CA TRP A 176 13.33 -8.34 17.96
C TRP A 176 13.19 -7.24 16.91
N VAL A 177 12.63 -7.58 15.73
CA VAL A 177 12.37 -6.61 14.64
C VAL A 177 11.43 -5.50 15.12
N LEU A 178 10.35 -5.87 15.81
CA LEU A 178 9.39 -4.88 16.32
C LEU A 178 10.04 -3.94 17.35
N ARG A 179 10.77 -4.46 18.32
CA ARG A 179 11.53 -3.63 19.28
C ARG A 179 12.53 -2.69 18.59
N LYS A 180 13.21 -3.18 17.54
CA LYS A 180 14.13 -2.33 16.78
C LYS A 180 13.38 -1.24 16.02
N LYS A 181 12.26 -1.57 15.36
CA LYS A 181 11.43 -0.57 14.70
C LYS A 181 10.92 0.47 15.68
N GLU A 182 10.38 0.07 16.82
CA GLU A 182 9.99 0.96 17.90
C GLU A 182 11.12 1.94 18.24
N ALA A 183 12.30 1.42 18.61
CA ALA A 183 13.43 2.24 19.01
C ALA A 183 13.90 3.20 17.90
N TYR A 184 13.86 2.81 16.63
CA TYR A 184 14.24 3.68 15.52
C TYR A 184 13.16 4.73 15.24
N ILE A 185 11.91 4.34 15.13
CA ILE A 185 10.77 5.20 14.79
C ILE A 185 10.59 6.29 15.87
N THR A 186 10.50 5.88 17.13
CA THR A 186 10.28 6.82 18.26
C THR A 186 11.48 7.73 18.53
N SER A 187 12.65 7.40 18.00
CA SER A 187 13.85 8.22 18.16
C SER A 187 13.92 9.44 17.23
N VAL A 188 13.03 9.55 16.23
CA VAL A 188 13.02 10.66 15.27
C VAL A 188 12.12 11.78 15.81
N PRO A 189 12.69 12.94 16.22
CA PRO A 189 11.93 13.95 16.99
C PRO A 189 10.85 14.65 16.17
N ASN A 190 11.06 14.78 14.86
CA ASN A 190 10.18 15.52 13.95
C ASN A 190 9.37 14.58 13.04
N LEU A 191 9.05 13.38 13.50
CA LEU A 191 8.23 12.40 12.78
C LEU A 191 6.76 12.57 13.16
N THR A 192 5.90 12.65 12.17
CA THR A 192 4.44 12.57 12.30
C THR A 192 3.91 11.45 11.41
N PHE A 193 3.08 10.58 11.97
CA PHE A 193 2.32 9.64 11.18
C PHE A 193 1.07 10.30 10.58
N VAL A 194 0.79 9.95 9.34
CA VAL A 194 -0.51 10.16 8.72
C VAL A 194 -1.14 8.80 8.50
N THR A 195 -2.36 8.60 8.99
CA THR A 195 -3.13 7.36 8.75
C THR A 195 -4.31 7.64 7.84
N VAL A 196 -4.58 6.70 6.93
CA VAL A 196 -5.62 6.87 5.91
C VAL A 196 -7.04 6.57 6.43
N SER A 197 -7.17 6.22 7.71
CA SER A 197 -8.46 5.98 8.37
C SER A 197 -8.34 6.11 9.89
N GLU A 198 -9.48 6.36 10.55
CA GLU A 198 -9.57 6.36 12.03
C GLU A 198 -9.23 5.00 12.62
N TRP A 199 -9.63 3.92 11.93
CA TRP A 199 -9.28 2.57 12.36
C TRP A 199 -7.76 2.39 12.47
N LEU A 200 -7.01 2.76 11.43
CA LEU A 200 -5.56 2.64 11.42
C LEU A 200 -4.91 3.57 12.45
N SER A 201 -5.48 4.76 12.67
CA SER A 201 -5.06 5.66 13.73
C SER A 201 -5.20 5.01 15.11
N GLY A 202 -6.32 4.36 15.38
CA GLY A 202 -6.54 3.59 16.61
C GLY A 202 -5.52 2.47 16.80
N VAL A 203 -5.20 1.75 15.72
CA VAL A 203 -4.16 0.72 15.72
C VAL A 203 -2.79 1.31 16.07
N VAL A 204 -2.38 2.41 15.42
CA VAL A 204 -1.08 3.05 15.67
C VAL A 204 -0.98 3.52 17.12
N ARG A 205 -1.98 4.22 17.63
CA ARG A 205 -2.03 4.73 19.02
C ARG A 205 -1.96 3.61 20.06
N SER A 206 -2.51 2.44 19.76
CA SER A 206 -2.50 1.27 20.63
C SER A 206 -1.24 0.40 20.49
N SER A 207 -0.31 0.79 19.61
CA SER A 207 0.91 0.02 19.30
C SER A 207 2.13 0.53 20.09
N VAL A 208 3.25 -0.20 19.95
CA VAL A 208 4.55 0.18 20.55
C VAL A 208 5.09 1.53 20.05
N VAL A 209 4.61 2.04 18.91
CA VAL A 209 4.98 3.36 18.37
C VAL A 209 3.94 4.44 18.63
N GLY A 210 2.96 4.19 19.50
CA GLY A 210 1.84 5.08 19.77
C GLY A 210 2.21 6.44 20.39
N SER A 211 3.45 6.63 20.81
CA SER A 211 3.98 7.92 21.27
C SER A 211 4.28 8.92 20.14
N VAL A 212 4.37 8.45 18.89
CA VAL A 212 4.57 9.31 17.73
C VAL A 212 3.26 10.04 17.40
N PRO A 213 3.28 11.37 17.14
CA PRO A 213 2.09 12.12 16.75
C PRO A 213 1.40 11.49 15.52
N VAL A 214 0.06 11.40 15.57
CA VAL A 214 -0.76 10.79 14.50
C VAL A 214 -1.82 11.77 14.07
N GLN A 215 -1.94 11.97 12.75
CA GLN A 215 -3.05 12.67 12.11
C GLN A 215 -3.79 11.72 11.16
N VAL A 216 -5.12 11.89 11.06
CA VAL A 216 -5.93 11.14 10.10
C VAL A 216 -6.17 12.01 8.89
N ILE A 217 -5.73 11.54 7.74
CA ILE A 217 -5.98 12.16 6.43
C ILE A 217 -6.37 11.04 5.48
N SER A 218 -7.65 10.94 5.14
CA SER A 218 -8.17 9.94 4.22
C SER A 218 -7.57 10.11 2.82
N ASN A 219 -7.47 8.99 2.09
CA ASN A 219 -7.07 9.06 0.70
C ASN A 219 -8.06 9.91 -0.09
N GLY A 220 -7.53 10.79 -0.94
CA GLY A 220 -8.32 11.55 -1.89
C GLY A 220 -8.76 10.72 -3.09
N VAL A 221 -9.77 11.21 -3.79
CA VAL A 221 -10.20 10.69 -5.08
C VAL A 221 -10.31 11.86 -6.07
N ASP A 222 -9.94 11.62 -7.32
CA ASP A 222 -10.12 12.60 -8.39
C ASP A 222 -11.62 12.73 -8.74
N SER A 223 -12.29 13.71 -8.13
CA SER A 223 -13.72 13.99 -8.36
C SER A 223 -14.03 14.52 -9.76
N THR A 224 -13.01 14.93 -10.54
CA THR A 224 -13.22 15.31 -11.95
C THR A 224 -13.41 14.09 -12.84
N ARG A 225 -12.97 12.94 -12.38
CA ARG A 225 -13.09 11.64 -13.07
C ARG A 225 -14.14 10.73 -12.43
N PHE A 226 -14.11 10.60 -11.10
CA PHE A 226 -15.06 9.78 -10.34
C PHE A 226 -16.21 10.63 -9.83
N TYR A 227 -17.22 10.80 -10.69
CA TYR A 227 -18.49 11.45 -10.40
C TYR A 227 -19.64 10.62 -10.97
N PRO A 228 -20.88 10.74 -10.46
CA PRO A 228 -22.04 10.02 -11.00
C PRO A 228 -22.25 10.34 -12.48
N ARG A 229 -22.22 9.33 -13.35
CA ARG A 229 -22.38 9.44 -14.79
C ARG A 229 -23.76 8.92 -15.20
N THR A 230 -24.31 9.46 -16.28
CA THR A 230 -25.62 9.07 -16.81
C THR A 230 -25.52 8.13 -18.03
N ASP A 231 -24.38 8.09 -18.68
CA ASP A 231 -24.08 7.28 -19.88
C ASP A 231 -23.73 5.82 -19.56
N ILE A 232 -24.43 5.21 -18.58
CA ILE A 232 -24.13 3.88 -18.03
C ILE A 232 -24.61 2.71 -18.89
N GLN A 233 -25.51 2.97 -19.86
CA GLN A 233 -26.11 1.90 -20.67
C GLN A 233 -25.07 1.14 -21.51
N ALA A 234 -24.10 1.86 -22.08
CA ALA A 234 -23.03 1.24 -22.85
C ALA A 234 -22.19 0.25 -22.01
N ILE A 235 -21.91 0.59 -20.76
CA ILE A 235 -21.19 -0.27 -19.82
C ILE A 235 -22.05 -1.49 -19.41
N LYS A 236 -23.34 -1.28 -19.10
CA LYS A 236 -24.25 -2.40 -18.81
C LYS A 236 -24.37 -3.37 -19.98
N GLN A 237 -24.40 -2.85 -21.19
CA GLN A 237 -24.43 -3.65 -22.43
C GLN A 237 -23.09 -4.37 -22.67
N LYS A 238 -21.94 -3.67 -22.56
CA LYS A 238 -20.59 -4.24 -22.72
C LYS A 238 -20.38 -5.47 -21.85
N TYR A 239 -20.85 -5.41 -20.61
CA TYR A 239 -20.71 -6.50 -19.64
C TYR A 239 -21.93 -7.42 -19.52
N GLY A 240 -22.94 -7.27 -20.39
CA GLY A 240 -24.11 -8.16 -20.40
C GLY A 240 -24.96 -8.11 -19.13
N CYS A 241 -24.94 -6.98 -18.42
CA CYS A 241 -25.68 -6.81 -17.17
C CYS A 241 -27.19 -6.71 -17.38
N GLY A 242 -27.63 -6.18 -18.54
CA GLY A 242 -29.04 -5.91 -18.82
C GLY A 242 -29.66 -4.93 -17.82
N ASN A 243 -30.89 -5.19 -17.41
CA ASN A 243 -31.60 -4.40 -16.42
C ASN A 243 -31.49 -4.96 -14.98
N ARG A 244 -30.63 -5.94 -14.76
CA ARG A 244 -30.42 -6.54 -13.45
C ARG A 244 -29.78 -5.57 -12.47
N PHE A 245 -30.08 -5.77 -11.19
CA PHE A 245 -29.43 -5.08 -10.08
C PHE A 245 -27.94 -5.45 -10.06
N MET A 246 -27.06 -4.47 -10.23
CA MET A 246 -25.63 -4.67 -10.42
C MET A 246 -24.86 -4.46 -9.12
N ILE A 247 -24.27 -5.54 -8.60
CA ILE A 247 -23.40 -5.52 -7.42
C ILE A 247 -21.95 -5.58 -7.90
N VAL A 248 -21.13 -4.59 -7.52
CA VAL A 248 -19.75 -4.48 -7.99
C VAL A 248 -18.77 -4.67 -6.84
N GLY A 249 -17.80 -5.54 -7.06
CA GLY A 249 -16.59 -5.65 -6.26
C GLY A 249 -15.36 -5.24 -7.07
N VAL A 250 -14.46 -4.44 -6.49
CA VAL A 250 -13.23 -4.00 -7.15
C VAL A 250 -12.02 -4.34 -6.28
N SER A 251 -11.07 -5.05 -6.85
CA SER A 251 -9.80 -5.34 -6.19
C SER A 251 -8.66 -5.34 -7.20
N SER A 252 -7.46 -4.94 -6.80
CA SER A 252 -6.26 -5.10 -7.65
C SER A 252 -5.78 -6.54 -7.73
N HIS A 253 -6.18 -7.37 -6.77
CA HIS A 253 -5.88 -8.79 -6.67
C HIS A 253 -6.92 -9.45 -5.78
N TRP A 254 -7.66 -10.40 -6.34
CA TRP A 254 -8.67 -11.15 -5.60
C TRP A 254 -8.07 -12.35 -4.87
N SER A 255 -8.47 -12.52 -3.63
CA SER A 255 -8.04 -13.62 -2.76
C SER A 255 -9.12 -13.91 -1.71
N ALA A 256 -8.94 -14.94 -0.91
CA ALA A 256 -9.83 -15.23 0.22
C ALA A 256 -9.92 -14.04 1.20
N SER A 257 -8.79 -13.38 1.47
CA SER A 257 -8.74 -12.22 2.36
C SER A 257 -9.37 -10.93 1.76
N LYS A 258 -9.70 -10.95 0.48
CA LYS A 258 -10.43 -9.89 -0.23
C LYS A 258 -11.89 -10.27 -0.52
N GLY A 259 -12.39 -11.31 0.16
CA GLY A 259 -13.78 -11.72 0.08
C GLY A 259 -14.18 -12.43 -1.22
N LEU A 260 -13.23 -12.94 -2.04
CA LEU A 260 -13.59 -13.58 -3.31
C LEU A 260 -14.65 -14.66 -3.15
N TYR A 261 -14.46 -15.55 -2.17
CA TYR A 261 -15.40 -16.65 -1.91
C TYR A 261 -16.71 -16.20 -1.29
N ASP A 262 -16.73 -15.02 -0.64
CA ASP A 262 -17.97 -14.45 -0.10
C ASP A 262 -18.84 -13.88 -1.23
N TYR A 263 -18.22 -13.35 -2.31
CA TYR A 263 -18.95 -13.01 -3.53
C TYR A 263 -19.53 -14.25 -4.24
N TYR A 264 -18.83 -15.39 -4.20
CA TYR A 264 -19.36 -16.65 -4.74
C TYR A 264 -20.60 -17.08 -3.96
N LYS A 265 -20.55 -17.08 -2.63
CA LYS A 265 -21.72 -17.34 -1.78
C LYS A 265 -22.84 -16.33 -1.98
N LEU A 266 -22.50 -15.05 -2.08
CA LEU A 266 -23.49 -14.01 -2.36
C LEU A 266 -24.24 -14.29 -3.66
N ARG A 267 -23.52 -14.73 -4.71
CA ARG A 267 -24.13 -15.12 -5.99
C ARG A 267 -25.12 -16.27 -5.85
N GLU A 268 -24.83 -17.28 -5.02
CA GLU A 268 -25.71 -18.42 -4.77
C GLU A 268 -27.04 -18.01 -4.08
N LEU A 269 -27.00 -16.96 -3.26
CA LEU A 269 -28.14 -16.46 -2.49
C LEU A 269 -29.09 -15.55 -3.30
N LEU A 270 -28.67 -15.06 -4.45
CA LEU A 270 -29.40 -14.06 -5.22
C LEU A 270 -30.05 -14.68 -6.47
N PRO A 271 -31.31 -14.34 -6.83
CA PRO A 271 -31.94 -14.74 -8.09
C PRO A 271 -31.15 -14.20 -9.30
N ALA A 272 -30.79 -15.08 -10.24
CA ALA A 272 -29.93 -14.76 -11.38
C ALA A 272 -30.56 -13.83 -12.42
N ASP A 273 -31.88 -13.85 -12.49
CA ASP A 273 -32.70 -13.01 -13.37
C ASP A 273 -32.79 -11.57 -12.88
N GLN A 274 -32.63 -11.34 -11.57
CA GLN A 274 -32.75 -10.02 -10.95
C GLN A 274 -31.40 -9.38 -10.62
N PHE A 275 -30.38 -10.20 -10.30
CA PHE A 275 -29.08 -9.71 -9.81
C PHE A 275 -27.93 -10.16 -10.70
N VAL A 276 -26.91 -9.32 -10.79
CA VAL A 276 -25.63 -9.64 -11.41
C VAL A 276 -24.48 -9.15 -10.52
N VAL A 277 -23.47 -10.00 -10.34
CA VAL A 277 -22.25 -9.65 -9.62
C VAL A 277 -21.13 -9.40 -10.63
N VAL A 278 -20.46 -8.25 -10.53
CA VAL A 278 -19.34 -7.88 -11.38
C VAL A 278 -18.09 -7.73 -10.52
N LEU A 279 -17.07 -8.52 -10.81
CA LEU A 279 -15.79 -8.49 -10.10
C LEU A 279 -14.70 -7.93 -11.00
N VAL A 280 -14.20 -6.73 -10.67
CA VAL A 280 -13.13 -6.06 -11.40
C VAL A 280 -11.78 -6.38 -10.76
N GLY A 281 -10.77 -6.70 -11.59
CA GLY A 281 -9.42 -7.05 -11.17
C GLY A 281 -9.20 -8.55 -10.93
N ILE A 282 -10.04 -9.38 -11.52
CA ILE A 282 -9.92 -10.84 -11.49
C ILE A 282 -8.81 -11.30 -12.45
N THR A 283 -8.08 -12.36 -12.11
CA THR A 283 -7.07 -12.92 -13.03
C THR A 283 -7.73 -13.76 -14.11
N SER A 284 -7.04 -13.99 -15.25
CA SER A 284 -7.53 -14.88 -16.32
C SER A 284 -7.81 -16.29 -15.80
N GLU A 285 -6.98 -16.82 -14.90
CA GLU A 285 -7.20 -18.12 -14.26
C GLU A 285 -8.47 -18.12 -13.39
N GLN A 286 -8.65 -17.08 -12.60
CA GLN A 286 -9.86 -16.94 -11.76
C GLN A 286 -11.10 -16.79 -12.63
N LYS A 287 -11.03 -16.00 -13.71
CA LYS A 287 -12.14 -15.78 -14.65
C LYS A 287 -12.67 -17.07 -15.25
N ASN A 288 -11.79 -18.02 -15.54
CA ASN A 288 -12.15 -19.34 -16.05
C ASN A 288 -12.83 -20.24 -15.01
N ASN A 289 -12.73 -19.90 -13.74
CA ASN A 289 -13.20 -20.70 -12.60
C ASN A 289 -14.26 -19.99 -11.74
N ILE A 290 -14.75 -18.82 -12.15
CA ILE A 290 -15.83 -18.14 -11.40
C ILE A 290 -17.18 -18.83 -11.63
N PRO A 291 -18.06 -18.85 -10.64
CA PRO A 291 -19.43 -19.38 -10.78
C PRO A 291 -20.24 -18.64 -11.85
N ASP A 292 -21.18 -19.35 -12.44
CA ASP A 292 -22.16 -18.78 -13.37
C ASP A 292 -22.92 -17.61 -12.73
N GLY A 293 -23.12 -16.55 -13.54
CA GLY A 293 -23.82 -15.35 -13.08
C GLY A 293 -22.91 -14.32 -12.38
N ILE A 294 -21.62 -14.61 -12.26
CA ILE A 294 -20.59 -13.61 -11.93
C ILE A 294 -19.88 -13.18 -13.23
N ILE A 295 -19.74 -11.90 -13.43
CA ILE A 295 -19.00 -11.31 -14.55
C ILE A 295 -17.61 -10.93 -14.08
N GLY A 296 -16.58 -11.59 -14.60
CA GLY A 296 -15.19 -11.30 -14.30
C GLY A 296 -14.60 -10.29 -15.28
N VAL A 297 -14.15 -9.15 -14.79
CA VAL A 297 -13.41 -8.13 -15.53
C VAL A 297 -11.96 -8.18 -15.09
N GLU A 298 -11.02 -8.59 -15.94
CA GLU A 298 -9.61 -8.73 -15.58
C GLU A 298 -8.98 -7.37 -15.26
N ARG A 299 -9.13 -6.44 -16.17
CA ARG A 299 -8.66 -5.07 -16.02
C ARG A 299 -9.52 -4.14 -16.86
N THR A 300 -9.82 -2.97 -16.34
CA THR A 300 -10.43 -1.91 -17.13
C THR A 300 -9.39 -1.30 -18.10
N GLU A 301 -9.82 -0.86 -19.25
CA GLU A 301 -8.96 -0.22 -20.25
C GLU A 301 -8.30 1.05 -19.71
N ASN A 302 -9.08 1.79 -18.91
CA ASN A 302 -8.63 3.03 -18.27
C ASN A 302 -9.46 3.32 -17.01
N LEU A 303 -9.16 4.44 -16.34
CA LEU A 303 -9.88 4.85 -15.14
C LEU A 303 -11.29 5.39 -15.43
N ASP A 304 -11.55 5.87 -16.65
CA ASP A 304 -12.89 6.35 -17.02
C ASP A 304 -13.88 5.19 -17.16
N GLU A 305 -13.45 4.05 -17.69
CA GLU A 305 -14.23 2.83 -17.70
C GLU A 305 -14.53 2.33 -16.28
N LEU A 306 -13.54 2.39 -15.37
CA LEU A 306 -13.77 2.06 -13.97
C LEU A 306 -14.80 3.02 -13.32
N ALA A 307 -14.72 4.31 -13.61
CA ALA A 307 -15.70 5.30 -13.14
C ALA A 307 -17.11 5.04 -13.67
N LEU A 308 -17.23 4.59 -14.93
CA LEU A 308 -18.51 4.17 -15.52
C LEU A 308 -19.05 2.90 -14.86
N ILE A 309 -18.21 1.91 -14.54
CA ILE A 309 -18.62 0.71 -13.80
C ILE A 309 -19.16 1.09 -12.43
N TYR A 310 -18.45 1.98 -11.70
CA TYR A 310 -18.95 2.49 -10.41
C TYR A 310 -20.27 3.23 -10.54
N SER A 311 -20.44 4.04 -11.59
CA SER A 311 -21.69 4.77 -11.83
C SER A 311 -22.85 3.85 -12.24
N ALA A 312 -22.56 2.73 -12.91
CA ALA A 312 -23.54 1.75 -13.34
C ALA A 312 -23.97 0.79 -12.22
N ALA A 313 -23.17 0.69 -11.15
CA ALA A 313 -23.44 -0.17 -10.02
C ALA A 313 -24.62 0.35 -9.19
N ASP A 314 -25.56 -0.52 -8.86
CA ASP A 314 -26.61 -0.23 -7.89
C ASP A 314 -26.02 -0.30 -6.46
N VAL A 315 -25.03 -1.17 -6.24
CA VAL A 315 -24.27 -1.30 -4.99
C VAL A 315 -22.81 -1.62 -5.30
N VAL A 316 -21.89 -0.94 -4.60
CA VAL A 316 -20.47 -1.29 -4.55
C VAL A 316 -20.16 -1.87 -3.16
N THR A 317 -19.53 -3.04 -3.11
CA THR A 317 -19.21 -3.72 -1.86
C THR A 317 -17.71 -4.03 -1.75
N SER A 318 -17.23 -4.10 -0.51
CA SER A 318 -15.91 -4.62 -0.15
C SER A 318 -16.15 -5.58 1.02
N LEU A 319 -16.10 -6.88 0.75
CA LEU A 319 -16.39 -7.96 1.69
C LEU A 319 -15.11 -8.41 2.43
#